data_ee76293df36b8767cf11f2ce96a738e1
#
_entry.id   ee76293df36b8767cf11f2ce96a738e1
#
_cell.length_a   1.000
_cell.length_b   1.000
_cell.length_c   1.000
_cell.angle_alpha   90.00
_cell.angle_beta   90.00
_cell.angle_gamma   90.00
#
_symmetry.space_group_name_H-M   'P 1'
#
loop_
_entity.id
_entity.type
_entity.pdbx_description
1 polymer ?
#
loop_
_entity_poly.entity_id
_entity_poly.type
_entity_poly.pdbx_seq_one_letter_code
_entity_poly.pdbx_strand_id
1 'polypeptide(L)'
;METIEELKTRYVERLRRESGRYRQSAARSASQGRTDDANLDKIRDNIVNIFITLADATPGKSYTSYCQGYLARFDTIPASWRQRLTQAQAHSDGTTAAIEMVKLETAEGLRAMFLEEMEADHD
;
A
#
# COMPACT_ATOMS: atom_id res chain seq x y z
N MET A 1 -9.29 -0.12 -25.92
CA MET A 1 -8.08 -0.57 -25.21
C MET A 1 -7.67 0.49 -24.19
N GLU A 2 -7.48 0.11 -22.95
CA GLU A 2 -7.11 1.04 -21.90
C GLU A 2 -5.65 1.50 -22.04
N THR A 3 -5.40 2.78 -21.78
CA THR A 3 -4.05 3.33 -21.72
C THR A 3 -3.49 3.21 -20.30
N ILE A 4 -2.15 3.32 -20.19
CA ILE A 4 -1.47 3.40 -18.88
C ILE A 4 -2.04 4.55 -18.06
N GLU A 5 -2.26 5.71 -18.67
CA GLU A 5 -2.76 6.90 -17.97
C GLU A 5 -4.17 6.69 -17.42
N GLU A 6 -5.04 6.01 -18.16
CA GLU A 6 -6.39 5.72 -17.71
C GLU A 6 -6.37 4.79 -16.49
N LEU A 7 -5.60 3.70 -16.55
CA LEU A 7 -5.43 2.79 -15.42
C LEU A 7 -4.85 3.52 -14.21
N LYS A 8 -3.77 4.24 -14.42
CA LYS A 8 -3.07 4.97 -13.37
C LYS A 8 -3.98 5.98 -12.68
N THR A 9 -4.74 6.75 -13.45
CA THR A 9 -5.66 7.75 -12.90
C THR A 9 -6.69 7.12 -11.97
N ARG A 10 -7.37 6.05 -12.41
CA ARG A 10 -8.36 5.36 -11.59
C ARG A 10 -7.74 4.77 -10.32
N TYR A 11 -6.61 4.10 -10.49
CA TYR A 11 -5.94 3.42 -9.38
C TYR A 11 -5.44 4.44 -8.34
N VAL A 12 -4.73 5.49 -8.78
CA VAL A 12 -4.19 6.51 -7.87
C VAL A 12 -5.31 7.26 -7.15
N GLU A 13 -6.41 7.56 -7.83
CA GLU A 13 -7.58 8.15 -7.15
C GLU A 13 -8.11 7.24 -6.05
N ARG A 14 -8.16 5.94 -6.32
CA ARG A 14 -8.58 4.96 -5.32
C ARG A 14 -7.63 4.95 -4.12
N LEU A 15 -6.33 5.00 -4.35
CA LEU A 15 -5.33 5.06 -3.28
C LEU A 15 -5.44 6.36 -2.49
N ARG A 16 -5.73 7.47 -3.13
CA ARG A 16 -5.93 8.74 -2.42
C ARG A 16 -7.13 8.70 -1.50
N ARG A 17 -8.20 8.00 -1.89
CA ARG A 17 -9.34 7.78 -1.00
C ARG A 17 -8.95 6.91 0.20
N GLU A 18 -8.15 5.88 -0.01
CA GLU A 18 -7.61 5.07 1.10
C GLU A 18 -6.79 5.92 2.06
N SER A 19 -5.88 6.75 1.53
CA SER A 19 -5.08 7.67 2.33
C SER A 19 -5.97 8.57 3.19
N GLY A 20 -7.02 9.15 2.61
CA GLY A 20 -7.97 9.99 3.32
C GLY A 20 -8.68 9.26 4.45
N ARG A 21 -9.08 8.01 4.22
CA ARG A 21 -9.73 7.19 5.26
C ARG A 21 -8.81 6.91 6.43
N TYR A 22 -7.55 6.59 6.16
CA TYR A 22 -6.57 6.33 7.23
C TYR A 22 -6.28 7.60 8.04
N ARG A 23 -6.18 8.75 7.37
CA ARG A 23 -5.99 10.03 8.06
C ARG A 23 -7.16 10.39 8.96
N GLN A 24 -8.39 10.17 8.50
CA GLN A 24 -9.58 10.40 9.30
C GLN A 24 -9.66 9.43 10.49
N SER A 25 -9.34 8.18 10.28
CA SER A 25 -9.30 7.16 11.32
C SER A 25 -8.24 7.50 12.38
N ALA A 26 -7.05 7.94 11.94
CA ALA A 26 -5.99 8.37 12.85
C ALA A 26 -6.44 9.55 13.73
N ALA A 27 -7.09 10.54 13.12
CA ALA A 27 -7.58 11.70 13.85
C ALA A 27 -8.64 11.33 14.88
N ARG A 28 -9.57 10.43 14.52
CA ARG A 28 -10.59 9.95 15.46
C ARG A 28 -9.98 9.17 16.61
N SER A 29 -9.03 8.27 16.31
CA SER A 29 -8.36 7.48 17.35
C SER A 29 -7.58 8.38 18.31
N ALA A 30 -6.87 9.38 17.77
CA ALA A 30 -6.13 10.34 18.59
C ALA A 30 -7.07 11.14 19.51
N SER A 31 -8.22 11.59 18.99
CA SER A 31 -9.18 12.35 19.77
C SER A 31 -9.83 11.52 20.89
N GLN A 32 -9.82 10.20 20.76
CA GLN A 32 -10.34 9.26 21.76
C GLN A 32 -9.26 8.72 22.68
N GLY A 33 -8.03 9.23 22.58
CA GLY A 33 -6.91 8.77 23.40
C GLY A 33 -6.31 7.45 22.96
N ARG A 34 -6.71 6.91 21.81
CA ARG A 34 -6.18 5.65 21.27
C ARG A 34 -4.95 5.92 20.40
N THR A 35 -3.85 6.25 21.07
CA THR A 35 -2.60 6.67 20.43
C THR A 35 -1.99 5.57 19.56
N ASP A 36 -2.01 4.32 20.02
CA ASP A 36 -1.44 3.19 19.28
C ASP A 36 -2.20 2.96 17.98
N ASP A 37 -3.53 3.01 18.02
CA ASP A 37 -4.36 2.86 16.81
C ASP A 37 -4.12 4.01 15.83
N ALA A 38 -3.99 5.24 16.32
CA ALA A 38 -3.68 6.39 15.49
C ALA A 38 -2.33 6.23 14.81
N ASN A 39 -1.31 5.72 15.51
CA ASN A 39 0.02 5.49 14.95
C ASN A 39 0.00 4.41 13.87
N LEU A 40 -0.77 3.34 14.05
CA LEU A 40 -0.89 2.30 13.03
C LEU A 40 -1.56 2.85 11.77
N ASP A 41 -2.58 3.69 11.90
CA ASP A 41 -3.23 4.33 10.75
C ASP A 41 -2.29 5.27 10.01
N LYS A 42 -1.41 5.98 10.72
CA LYS A 42 -0.36 6.81 10.09
C LYS A 42 0.61 5.95 9.30
N ILE A 43 0.97 4.78 9.80
CA ILE A 43 1.83 3.83 9.09
C ILE A 43 1.13 3.36 7.82
N ARG A 44 -0.15 2.99 7.89
CA ARG A 44 -0.93 2.60 6.71
C ARG A 44 -0.95 3.70 5.66
N ASP A 45 -1.19 4.94 6.08
CA ASP A 45 -1.17 6.09 5.16
C ASP A 45 0.20 6.25 4.49
N ASN A 46 1.28 6.08 5.24
CA ASN A 46 2.63 6.16 4.67
C ASN A 46 2.85 5.09 3.58
N ILE A 47 2.37 3.87 3.81
CA ILE A 47 2.48 2.79 2.81
C ILE A 47 1.70 3.15 1.55
N VAL A 48 0.47 3.65 1.70
CA VAL A 48 -0.33 4.08 0.55
C VAL A 48 0.43 5.13 -0.26
N ASN A 49 1.01 6.14 0.40
CA ASN A 49 1.74 7.21 -0.29
C ASN A 49 3.02 6.72 -0.99
N ILE A 50 3.71 5.73 -0.45
CA ILE A 50 4.83 5.07 -1.13
C ILE A 50 4.36 4.50 -2.47
N PHE A 51 3.26 3.76 -2.47
CA PHE A 51 2.77 3.10 -3.68
C PHE A 51 2.12 4.06 -4.67
N ILE A 52 1.58 5.20 -4.22
CA ILE A 52 1.16 6.28 -5.12
C ILE A 52 2.39 6.82 -5.87
N THR A 53 3.47 7.13 -5.15
CA THR A 53 4.71 7.62 -5.74
C THR A 53 5.28 6.61 -6.74
N LEU A 54 5.28 5.33 -6.40
CA LEU A 54 5.78 4.28 -7.28
C LEU A 54 4.92 4.12 -8.54
N ALA A 55 3.62 4.36 -8.46
CA ALA A 55 2.75 4.30 -9.63
C ALA A 55 3.17 5.32 -10.69
N ASP A 56 3.57 6.52 -10.26
CA ASP A 56 4.08 7.55 -11.17
C ASP A 56 5.51 7.29 -11.62
N ALA A 57 6.34 6.68 -10.76
CA ALA A 57 7.74 6.45 -11.04
C ALA A 57 8.02 5.19 -11.87
N THR A 58 7.04 4.29 -12.01
CA THR A 58 7.23 3.06 -12.76
C THR A 58 7.29 3.35 -14.26
N PRO A 59 8.38 2.96 -14.95
CA PRO A 59 8.44 3.15 -16.41
C PRO A 59 7.51 2.17 -17.11
N GLY A 60 7.02 2.57 -18.28
CA GLY A 60 6.17 1.69 -19.08
C GLY A 60 6.24 2.04 -20.55
N LYS A 61 6.87 1.19 -21.34
CA LYS A 61 6.88 1.29 -22.80
C LYS A 61 5.57 0.75 -23.38
N SER A 62 4.89 -0.10 -22.63
CA SER A 62 3.60 -0.68 -22.98
C SER A 62 2.76 -0.85 -21.72
N TYR A 63 1.46 -1.04 -21.91
CA TYR A 63 0.55 -1.34 -20.80
C TYR A 63 1.03 -2.56 -20.01
N THR A 64 1.36 -3.64 -20.73
CA THR A 64 1.82 -4.88 -20.07
C THR A 64 3.10 -4.66 -19.28
N SER A 65 4.09 -3.96 -19.85
CA SER A 65 5.36 -3.73 -19.15
C SER A 65 5.17 -2.83 -17.91
N TYR A 66 4.29 -1.84 -17.99
CA TYR A 66 3.95 -1.00 -16.85
C TYR A 66 3.35 -1.83 -15.72
N CYS A 67 2.34 -2.65 -16.03
CA CYS A 67 1.67 -3.48 -15.03
C CYS A 67 2.63 -4.48 -14.38
N GLN A 68 3.47 -5.14 -15.17
CA GLN A 68 4.48 -6.07 -14.65
C GLN A 68 5.48 -5.34 -13.75
N GLY A 69 5.96 -4.19 -14.17
CA GLY A 69 6.92 -3.39 -13.40
C GLY A 69 6.33 -2.90 -12.08
N TYR A 70 5.09 -2.42 -12.12
CA TYR A 70 4.44 -1.95 -10.90
C TYR A 70 4.18 -3.12 -9.94
N LEU A 71 3.64 -4.23 -10.44
CA LEU A 71 3.36 -5.41 -9.59
C LEU A 71 4.64 -5.96 -8.95
N ALA A 72 5.78 -5.90 -9.65
CA ALA A 72 7.06 -6.33 -9.09
C ALA A 72 7.46 -5.53 -7.84
N ARG A 73 6.98 -4.30 -7.69
CA ARG A 73 7.24 -3.48 -6.50
C ARG A 73 6.65 -4.11 -5.24
N PHE A 74 5.53 -4.84 -5.37
CA PHE A 74 4.91 -5.52 -4.23
C PHE A 74 5.71 -6.73 -3.75
N ASP A 75 6.70 -7.18 -4.51
CA ASP A 75 7.65 -8.20 -4.07
C ASP A 75 8.91 -7.55 -3.48
N THR A 76 9.43 -6.51 -4.12
CA THR A 76 10.72 -5.90 -3.76
C THR A 76 10.63 -4.94 -2.58
N ILE A 77 9.62 -4.07 -2.56
CA ILE A 77 9.50 -3.06 -1.49
C ILE A 77 9.21 -3.71 -0.13
N PRO A 78 8.26 -4.68 -0.01
CA PRO A 78 7.99 -5.29 1.30
C PRO A 78 9.01 -6.31 1.77
N ALA A 79 10.03 -6.65 0.99
CA ALA A 79 11.01 -7.69 1.35
C ALA A 79 11.69 -7.39 2.70
N SER A 80 12.10 -6.15 2.94
CA SER A 80 12.71 -5.76 4.22
C SER A 80 11.72 -5.84 5.38
N TRP A 81 10.44 -5.58 5.13
CA TRP A 81 9.40 -5.67 6.16
C TRP A 81 9.17 -7.11 6.59
N ARG A 82 9.17 -8.05 5.63
CA ARG A 82 9.06 -9.49 5.92
C ARG A 82 10.26 -9.97 6.75
N GLN A 83 11.45 -9.51 6.41
CA GLN A 83 12.66 -9.85 7.15
C GLN A 83 12.60 -9.33 8.59
N ARG A 84 12.19 -8.06 8.77
CA ARG A 84 12.03 -7.48 10.11
C ARG A 84 10.96 -8.18 10.93
N LEU A 85 9.86 -8.59 10.29
CA LEU A 85 8.82 -9.36 10.96
C LEU A 85 9.36 -10.68 11.49
N THR A 86 10.10 -11.41 10.68
CA THR A 86 10.72 -12.67 11.08
C THR A 86 11.67 -12.46 12.28
N GLN A 87 12.51 -11.43 12.23
CA GLN A 87 13.42 -11.10 13.32
C GLN A 87 12.69 -10.70 14.59
N ALA A 88 11.64 -9.87 14.46
CA ALA A 88 10.85 -9.44 15.61
C ALA A 88 10.17 -10.62 16.29
N GLN A 89 9.62 -11.56 15.51
CA GLN A 89 8.99 -12.77 16.03
C GLN A 89 10.01 -13.66 16.74
N ALA A 90 11.22 -13.80 16.17
CA ALA A 90 12.29 -14.60 16.78
C ALA A 90 12.76 -14.02 18.12
N HIS A 91 12.67 -12.71 18.32
CA HIS A 91 13.10 -12.03 19.54
C HIS A 91 11.93 -11.63 20.44
N SER A 92 10.73 -12.11 20.16
CA SER A 92 9.51 -11.82 20.92
C SER A 92 9.22 -10.31 21.03
N ASP A 93 9.58 -9.54 19.99
CA ASP A 93 9.32 -8.11 19.90
C ASP A 93 7.93 -7.89 19.26
N GLY A 94 6.90 -7.92 20.10
CA GLY A 94 5.51 -7.80 19.65
C GLY A 94 5.18 -6.46 19.01
N THR A 95 5.79 -5.38 19.49
CA THR A 95 5.53 -4.03 18.95
C THR A 95 6.05 -3.91 17.52
N THR A 96 7.30 -4.31 17.28
CA THR A 96 7.87 -4.28 15.93
C THR A 96 7.13 -5.25 15.01
N ALA A 97 6.78 -6.45 15.50
CA ALA A 97 6.03 -7.42 14.71
C ALA A 97 4.68 -6.86 14.26
N ALA A 98 3.94 -6.19 15.15
CA ALA A 98 2.66 -5.57 14.81
C ALA A 98 2.81 -4.49 13.73
N ILE A 99 3.83 -3.66 13.82
CA ILE A 99 4.11 -2.61 12.84
C ILE A 99 4.39 -3.21 11.47
N GLU A 100 5.27 -4.21 11.40
CA GLU A 100 5.66 -4.82 10.13
C GLU A 100 4.49 -5.60 9.50
N MET A 101 3.66 -6.25 10.31
CA MET A 101 2.43 -6.89 9.83
C MET A 101 1.46 -5.90 9.20
N VAL A 102 1.27 -4.74 9.82
CA VAL A 102 0.38 -3.69 9.28
C VAL A 102 0.87 -3.20 7.93
N LYS A 103 2.19 -3.01 7.78
CA LYS A 103 2.79 -2.62 6.50
C LYS A 103 2.50 -3.65 5.41
N LEU A 104 2.73 -4.92 5.73
CA LEU A 104 2.53 -6.04 4.78
C LEU A 104 1.06 -6.17 4.39
N GLU A 105 0.16 -6.13 5.34
CA GLU A 105 -1.29 -6.21 5.09
C GLU A 105 -1.77 -5.05 4.22
N THR A 106 -1.28 -3.84 4.49
CA THR A 106 -1.65 -2.66 3.72
C THR A 106 -1.18 -2.80 2.27
N ALA A 107 0.08 -3.19 2.06
CA ALA A 107 0.62 -3.40 0.72
C ALA A 107 -0.17 -4.48 -0.04
N GLU A 108 -0.52 -5.58 0.61
CA GLU A 108 -1.31 -6.64 -0.02
C GLU A 108 -2.69 -6.14 -0.46
N GLY A 109 -3.31 -5.30 0.36
CA GLY A 109 -4.58 -4.65 -0.01
C GLY A 109 -4.45 -3.75 -1.24
N LEU A 110 -3.36 -2.98 -1.34
CA LEU A 110 -3.11 -2.10 -2.49
C LEU A 110 -2.84 -2.91 -3.76
N ARG A 111 -2.15 -4.05 -3.64
CA ARG A 111 -1.92 -4.96 -4.74
C ARG A 111 -3.24 -5.50 -5.27
N ALA A 112 -4.12 -5.94 -4.38
CA ALA A 112 -5.45 -6.42 -4.75
C ALA A 112 -6.25 -5.34 -5.48
N MET A 113 -6.18 -4.09 -5.01
CA MET A 113 -6.85 -2.97 -5.68
C MET A 113 -6.32 -2.75 -7.09
N PHE A 114 -5.00 -2.86 -7.30
CA PHE A 114 -4.41 -2.71 -8.63
C PHE A 114 -4.90 -3.81 -9.57
N LEU A 115 -4.92 -5.06 -9.11
CA LEU A 115 -5.42 -6.18 -9.89
C LEU A 115 -6.89 -6.00 -10.26
N GLU A 116 -7.70 -5.52 -9.33
CA GLU A 116 -9.11 -5.23 -9.59
C GLU A 116 -9.27 -4.16 -10.67
N GLU A 117 -8.46 -3.09 -10.63
CA GLU A 117 -8.53 -2.03 -11.64
C GLU A 117 -8.09 -2.54 -13.02
N MET A 118 -7.11 -3.44 -13.08
CA MET A 118 -6.72 -4.08 -14.33
C MET A 118 -7.88 -4.90 -14.93
N GLU A 119 -8.59 -5.65 -14.10
CA GLU A 119 -9.71 -6.47 -14.54
C GLU A 119 -10.90 -5.63 -15.00
N ALA A 120 -11.15 -4.49 -14.37
CA ALA A 120 -12.27 -3.61 -14.69
C ALA A 120 -12.22 -3.11 -16.14
N ASP A 121 -11.03 -3.07 -16.76
CA ASP A 121 -10.85 -2.68 -18.15
C ASP A 121 -11.39 -3.72 -19.15
N HIS A 122 -11.66 -4.92 -18.70
CA HIS A 122 -12.13 -6.02 -19.58
C HIS A 122 -13.65 -6.18 -19.59
N ASP A 123 -14.32 -5.38 -18.80
CA ASP A 123 -15.79 -5.34 -18.76
C ASP A 123 -16.33 -4.28 -19.76
#